data_8c4c4c53b3f3b7eb733aaa9cefceefbd
#
_entry.id   8c4c4c53b3f3b7eb733aaa9cefceefbd
#
_cell.length_a   1.000
_cell.length_b   1.000
_cell.length_c   1.000
_cell.angle_alpha   90.00
_cell.angle_beta   90.00
_cell.angle_gamma   90.00
#
_symmetry.space_group_name_H-M   'P 1'
#
loop_
_entity.id
_entity.type
_entity.pdbx_description
1 polymer ?
#
loop_
_entity_poly.entity_id
_entity_poly.type
_entity_poly.pdbx_seq_one_letter_code
_entity_poly.pdbx_strand_id
1 'polypeptide(L)'
;ESELLAIGAGYRAPYIIKSARRIAEGYGLEKLRDMPLDAARKELLTFYGVGPKVADCVLLFGLGHTDAFPVDVWIGRALSEIYFGGEKARRQETERAIRALGSESGIVQQYIFHYARQNAIGKKQNAKKIGKKGETVVDTGAALC
;
A
#
# COMPACT_ATOMS: atom_id res chain seq x y z
N GLU A 1 8.11 -15.53 20.73
CA GLU A 1 7.03 -15.58 19.72
C GLU A 1 5.66 -15.36 20.37
N SER A 2 5.42 -15.96 21.54
CA SER A 2 4.17 -15.81 22.30
C SER A 2 3.82 -14.35 22.60
N GLU A 3 4.78 -13.52 22.97
CA GLU A 3 4.61 -12.09 23.22
C GLU A 3 4.13 -11.34 21.96
N LEU A 4 4.71 -11.66 20.80
CA LEU A 4 4.26 -11.06 19.53
C LEU A 4 2.85 -11.51 19.14
N LEU A 5 2.51 -12.76 19.44
CA LEU A 5 1.14 -13.26 19.21
C LEU A 5 0.13 -12.56 20.15
N ALA A 6 0.51 -12.32 21.40
CA ALA A 6 -0.32 -11.63 22.39
C ALA A 6 -0.68 -10.18 21.98
N ILE A 7 0.23 -9.48 21.29
CA ILE A 7 0.00 -8.13 20.76
C ILE A 7 -0.63 -8.12 19.35
N GLY A 8 -1.06 -9.28 18.83
CA GLY A 8 -1.78 -9.37 17.56
C GLY A 8 -0.90 -9.41 16.30
N ALA A 9 0.38 -9.76 16.39
CA ALA A 9 1.26 -9.89 15.21
C ALA A 9 0.81 -11.02 14.26
N GLY A 10 0.09 -12.02 14.78
CA GLY A 10 -0.45 -13.14 14.02
C GLY A 10 0.65 -13.86 13.22
N TYR A 11 0.38 -14.21 11.96
CA TYR A 11 1.32 -14.89 11.09
C TYR A 11 2.63 -14.11 10.81
N ARG A 12 2.69 -12.82 11.17
CA ARG A 12 3.90 -12.00 11.02
C ARG A 12 4.92 -12.19 12.15
N ALA A 13 4.54 -12.81 13.25
CA ALA A 13 5.43 -13.03 14.39
C ALA A 13 6.75 -13.71 13.99
N PRO A 14 6.76 -14.82 13.23
CA PRO A 14 8.01 -15.43 12.77
C PRO A 14 8.82 -14.54 11.82
N TYR A 15 8.17 -13.66 11.04
CA TYR A 15 8.88 -12.73 10.14
C TYR A 15 9.65 -11.67 10.94
N ILE A 16 9.02 -11.13 11.97
CA ILE A 16 9.61 -10.14 12.87
C ILE A 16 10.81 -10.76 13.60
N ILE A 17 10.63 -11.95 14.17
CA ILE A 17 11.71 -12.64 14.92
C ILE A 17 12.92 -12.94 14.02
N LYS A 18 12.69 -13.49 12.83
CA LYS A 18 13.79 -13.83 11.91
C LYS A 18 14.52 -12.58 11.44
N SER A 19 13.80 -11.50 11.16
CA SER A 19 14.40 -10.22 10.77
C SER A 19 15.21 -9.60 11.91
N ALA A 20 14.63 -9.57 13.12
CA ALA A 20 15.31 -9.05 14.30
C ALA A 20 16.60 -9.86 14.63
N ARG A 21 16.54 -11.19 14.54
CA ARG A 21 17.70 -12.05 14.73
C ARG A 21 18.81 -11.75 13.73
N ARG A 22 18.49 -11.64 12.45
CA ARG A 22 19.46 -11.31 11.39
C ARG A 22 20.16 -9.96 11.64
N ILE A 23 19.40 -8.96 12.13
CA ILE A 23 19.97 -7.66 12.50
C ILE A 23 20.88 -7.79 13.73
N ALA A 24 20.44 -8.53 14.76
CA ALA A 24 21.23 -8.78 15.96
C ALA A 24 22.52 -9.56 15.69
N GLU A 25 22.54 -10.41 14.67
CA GLU A 25 23.70 -11.13 14.16
C GLU A 25 24.66 -10.26 13.34
N GLY A 26 24.40 -8.94 13.24
CA GLY A 26 25.30 -7.97 12.63
C GLY A 26 24.93 -7.52 11.23
N TYR A 27 23.71 -7.80 10.72
CA TYR A 27 23.30 -7.24 9.45
C TYR A 27 22.97 -5.74 9.61
N GLY A 28 23.84 -4.86 9.14
CA GLY A 28 23.62 -3.41 9.16
C GLY A 28 22.63 -2.98 8.08
N LEU A 29 21.47 -2.44 8.49
CA LEU A 29 20.48 -1.90 7.54
C LEU A 29 20.94 -0.57 6.94
N GLU A 30 21.73 0.21 7.65
CA GLU A 30 22.21 1.53 7.27
C GLU A 30 22.95 1.53 5.94
N LYS A 31 23.68 0.45 5.65
CA LYS A 31 24.38 0.27 4.37
C LYS A 31 23.45 0.37 3.14
N LEU A 32 22.18 0.05 3.32
CA LEU A 32 21.19 0.09 2.22
C LEU A 32 20.81 1.51 1.83
N ARG A 33 21.07 2.51 2.69
CA ARG A 33 20.76 3.91 2.44
C ARG A 33 21.54 4.47 1.25
N ASP A 34 22.80 4.08 1.15
CA ASP A 34 23.72 4.60 0.13
C ASP A 34 23.80 3.68 -1.11
N MET A 35 23.06 2.59 -1.11
CA MET A 35 23.02 1.66 -2.24
C MET A 35 22.04 2.17 -3.32
N PRO A 36 22.25 1.85 -4.61
CA PRO A 36 21.24 2.04 -5.64
C PRO A 36 19.93 1.32 -5.28
N LEU A 37 18.78 1.95 -5.55
CA LEU A 37 17.45 1.46 -5.17
C LEU A 37 17.22 -0.02 -5.47
N ASP A 38 17.54 -0.47 -6.70
CA ASP A 38 17.31 -1.86 -7.10
C ASP A 38 18.22 -2.85 -6.35
N ALA A 39 19.43 -2.44 -5.98
CA ALA A 39 20.34 -3.24 -5.18
C ALA A 39 19.85 -3.34 -3.72
N ALA A 40 19.47 -2.21 -3.13
CA ALA A 40 18.92 -2.18 -1.78
C ALA A 40 17.60 -2.97 -1.69
N ARG A 41 16.74 -2.89 -2.71
CA ARG A 41 15.51 -3.69 -2.80
C ARG A 41 15.80 -5.18 -2.84
N LYS A 42 16.77 -5.63 -3.65
CA LYS A 42 17.18 -7.04 -3.71
C LYS A 42 17.67 -7.56 -2.36
N GLU A 43 18.44 -6.77 -1.64
CA GLU A 43 18.90 -7.11 -0.29
C GLU A 43 17.71 -7.29 0.67
N LEU A 44 16.75 -6.37 0.68
CA LEU A 44 15.56 -6.47 1.54
C LEU A 44 14.68 -7.68 1.21
N LEU A 45 14.58 -8.05 -0.05
CA LEU A 45 13.83 -9.24 -0.47
C LEU A 45 14.43 -10.57 0.04
N THR A 46 15.68 -10.56 0.53
CA THR A 46 16.30 -11.72 1.19
C THR A 46 15.82 -11.93 2.63
N PHE A 47 15.11 -10.95 3.22
CA PHE A 47 14.53 -11.11 4.55
C PHE A 47 13.25 -11.93 4.49
N TYR A 48 13.10 -12.83 5.45
CA TYR A 48 11.93 -13.72 5.50
C TYR A 48 10.62 -12.94 5.71
N GLY A 49 9.69 -13.10 4.81
CA GLY A 49 8.38 -12.40 4.83
C GLY A 49 8.40 -10.98 4.29
N VAL A 50 9.53 -10.52 3.76
CA VAL A 50 9.61 -9.24 3.06
C VAL A 50 9.36 -9.43 1.57
N GLY A 51 8.21 -8.95 1.11
CA GLY A 51 7.87 -8.87 -0.31
C GLY A 51 8.17 -7.48 -0.89
N PRO A 52 7.98 -7.29 -2.22
CA PRO A 52 8.30 -6.02 -2.90
C PRO A 52 7.69 -4.79 -2.24
N LYS A 53 6.40 -4.84 -1.88
CA LYS A 53 5.71 -3.73 -1.20
C LYS A 53 6.35 -3.37 0.14
N VAL A 54 6.72 -4.38 0.94
CA VAL A 54 7.34 -4.15 2.25
C VAL A 54 8.76 -3.61 2.08
N ALA A 55 9.53 -4.15 1.13
CA ALA A 55 10.86 -3.66 0.78
C ALA A 55 10.81 -2.17 0.41
N ASP A 56 9.89 -1.77 -0.49
CA ASP A 56 9.74 -0.38 -0.89
C ASP A 56 9.27 0.53 0.26
N CYS A 57 8.44 0.03 1.19
CA CYS A 57 8.10 0.79 2.40
C CYS A 57 9.32 1.03 3.29
N VAL A 58 10.17 0.03 3.49
CA VAL A 58 11.41 0.18 4.29
C VAL A 58 12.35 1.17 3.61
N LEU A 59 12.52 1.08 2.31
CA LEU A 59 13.37 1.98 1.52
C LEU A 59 12.88 3.42 1.61
N LEU A 60 11.61 3.67 1.34
CA LEU A 60 11.04 5.01 1.34
C LEU A 60 11.02 5.64 2.74
N PHE A 61 10.40 4.96 3.71
CA PHE A 61 10.12 5.56 5.03
C PHE A 61 11.26 5.38 6.03
N GLY A 62 12.04 4.31 5.91
CA GLY A 62 13.11 4.00 6.84
C GLY A 62 14.49 4.44 6.37
N LEU A 63 14.75 4.38 5.08
CA LEU A 63 16.08 4.57 4.51
C LEU A 63 16.21 5.83 3.62
N GLY A 64 15.10 6.51 3.31
CA GLY A 64 15.13 7.78 2.58
C GLY A 64 15.29 7.66 1.07
N HIS A 65 15.01 6.50 0.48
CA HIS A 65 14.95 6.32 -0.97
C HIS A 65 13.66 6.93 -1.53
N THR A 66 13.69 8.20 -1.90
CA THR A 66 12.52 8.95 -2.42
C THR A 66 12.01 8.43 -3.76
N ASP A 67 12.79 7.63 -4.45
CA ASP A 67 12.45 6.92 -5.68
C ASP A 67 11.84 5.51 -5.45
N ALA A 68 11.76 5.03 -4.20
CA ALA A 68 11.05 3.81 -3.86
C ALA A 68 9.53 4.02 -3.90
N PHE A 69 8.81 3.15 -4.59
CA PHE A 69 7.38 3.30 -4.84
C PHE A 69 6.58 2.08 -4.35
N PRO A 70 6.13 2.07 -3.09
CA PRO A 70 5.35 0.96 -2.55
C PRO A 70 3.99 0.82 -3.26
N VAL A 71 3.78 -0.30 -3.94
CA VAL A 71 2.50 -0.59 -4.62
C VAL A 71 1.68 -1.54 -3.75
N ASP A 72 0.60 -1.02 -3.19
CA ASP A 72 -0.45 -1.83 -2.55
C ASP A 72 -1.70 -1.91 -3.45
N VAL A 73 -2.77 -2.53 -2.94
CA VAL A 73 -4.04 -2.67 -3.68
C VAL A 73 -4.66 -1.31 -4.03
N TRP A 74 -4.52 -0.30 -3.15
CA TRP A 74 -5.07 1.04 -3.38
C TRP A 74 -4.29 1.78 -4.45
N ILE A 75 -2.97 1.77 -4.34
CA ILE A 75 -2.08 2.37 -5.33
C ILE A 75 -2.24 1.67 -6.69
N GLY A 76 -2.31 0.35 -6.72
CA GLY A 76 -2.53 -0.38 -7.98
C GLY A 76 -3.83 0.01 -8.67
N ARG A 77 -4.92 0.21 -7.92
CA ARG A 77 -6.19 0.71 -8.45
C ARG A 77 -6.10 2.16 -8.93
N ALA A 78 -5.48 3.02 -8.12
CA ALA A 78 -5.31 4.43 -8.48
C ALA A 78 -4.48 4.60 -9.76
N LEU A 79 -3.38 3.86 -9.90
CA LEU A 79 -2.58 3.87 -11.12
C LEU A 79 -3.37 3.38 -12.33
N SER A 80 -4.19 2.33 -12.16
CA SER A 80 -5.08 1.87 -13.23
C SER A 80 -6.07 2.95 -13.67
N GLU A 81 -6.69 3.67 -12.72
CA GLU A 81 -7.62 4.75 -13.03
C GLU A 81 -6.92 5.95 -13.69
N ILE A 82 -5.75 6.37 -13.17
CA ILE A 82 -5.06 7.60 -13.62
C ILE A 82 -4.37 7.41 -14.97
N TYR A 83 -3.68 6.29 -15.17
CA TYR A 83 -2.82 6.09 -16.34
C TYR A 83 -3.37 5.14 -17.38
N PHE A 84 -4.35 4.28 -17.02
CA PHE A 84 -4.81 3.19 -17.88
C PHE A 84 -6.33 3.13 -18.04
N GLY A 85 -7.04 4.25 -17.80
CA GLY A 85 -8.48 4.35 -18.01
C GLY A 85 -9.32 3.36 -17.18
N GLY A 86 -8.78 2.85 -16.08
CA GLY A 86 -9.45 1.86 -15.22
C GLY A 86 -9.15 0.41 -15.58
N GLU A 87 -8.44 0.16 -16.68
CA GLU A 87 -7.99 -1.19 -17.06
C GLU A 87 -6.81 -1.66 -16.20
N LYS A 88 -6.74 -2.98 -15.99
CA LYS A 88 -5.62 -3.57 -15.24
C LYS A 88 -4.35 -3.50 -16.08
N ALA A 89 -3.44 -2.61 -15.69
CA ALA A 89 -2.15 -2.47 -16.33
C ALA A 89 -1.27 -3.73 -16.17
N ARG A 90 -0.45 -3.99 -17.16
CA ARG A 90 0.62 -4.98 -17.06
C ARG A 90 1.72 -4.44 -16.14
N ARG A 91 2.43 -5.35 -15.48
CA ARG A 91 3.53 -4.97 -14.58
C ARG A 91 4.53 -4.00 -15.21
N GLN A 92 4.95 -4.27 -16.44
CA GLN A 92 5.92 -3.43 -17.17
C GLN A 92 5.39 -2.01 -17.46
N GLU A 93 4.09 -1.88 -17.76
CA GLU A 93 3.46 -0.59 -18.00
C GLU A 93 3.40 0.24 -16.70
N THR A 94 3.03 -0.40 -15.60
CA THR A 94 3.05 0.20 -14.26
C THR A 94 4.47 0.66 -13.89
N GLU A 95 5.48 -0.19 -14.09
CA GLU A 95 6.87 0.17 -13.81
C GLU A 95 7.36 1.35 -14.67
N ARG A 96 6.96 1.44 -15.94
CA ARG A 96 7.25 2.59 -16.80
C ARG A 96 6.59 3.87 -16.29
N ALA A 97 5.31 3.81 -15.92
CA ALA A 97 4.60 4.96 -15.37
C ALA A 97 5.25 5.47 -14.08
N ILE A 98 5.67 4.57 -13.19
CA ILE A 98 6.38 4.92 -11.94
C ILE A 98 7.73 5.58 -12.26
N ARG A 99 8.54 5.01 -13.17
CA ARG A 99 9.83 5.59 -13.56
C ARG A 99 9.70 6.98 -14.17
N ALA A 100 8.63 7.25 -14.89
CA ALA A 100 8.36 8.57 -15.47
C ALA A 100 8.11 9.66 -14.41
N LEU A 101 7.81 9.30 -13.16
CA LEU A 101 7.66 10.24 -12.05
C LEU A 101 9.01 10.73 -11.49
N GLY A 102 10.12 10.11 -11.87
CA GLY A 102 11.48 10.53 -11.48
C GLY A 102 11.88 10.14 -10.06
N SER A 103 12.91 10.83 -9.54
CA SER A 103 13.55 10.54 -8.25
C SER A 103 12.65 10.73 -7.03
N GLU A 104 11.58 11.50 -7.16
CA GLU A 104 10.62 11.79 -6.09
C GLU A 104 9.34 10.95 -6.20
N SER A 105 9.39 9.86 -6.97
CA SER A 105 8.22 9.02 -7.23
C SER A 105 7.55 8.49 -5.96
N GLY A 106 8.32 8.15 -4.93
CA GLY A 106 7.80 7.72 -3.63
C GLY A 106 7.02 8.81 -2.89
N ILE A 107 7.44 10.07 -3.03
CA ILE A 107 6.68 11.21 -2.48
C ILE A 107 5.37 11.37 -3.24
N VAL A 108 5.42 11.32 -4.58
CA VAL A 108 4.21 11.36 -5.43
C VAL A 108 3.25 10.23 -5.07
N GLN A 109 3.77 9.03 -4.79
CA GLN A 109 2.98 7.88 -4.35
C GLN A 109 2.14 8.21 -3.10
N GLN A 110 2.65 8.96 -2.13
CA GLN A 110 1.90 9.34 -0.93
C GLN A 110 0.71 10.24 -1.25
N TYR A 111 0.85 11.16 -2.20
CA TYR A 111 -0.27 11.98 -2.67
C TYR A 111 -1.32 11.15 -3.39
N ILE A 112 -0.90 10.23 -4.27
CA ILE A 112 -1.80 9.28 -4.95
C ILE A 112 -2.55 8.41 -3.92
N PHE A 113 -1.86 7.90 -2.91
CA PHE A 113 -2.46 7.09 -1.84
C PHE A 113 -3.51 7.86 -1.05
N HIS A 114 -3.18 9.10 -0.65
CA HIS A 114 -4.10 9.98 0.06
C HIS A 114 -5.36 10.24 -0.78
N TYR A 115 -5.18 10.64 -2.03
CA TYR A 115 -6.27 10.89 -2.97
C TYR A 115 -7.18 9.67 -3.17
N ALA A 116 -6.59 8.50 -3.42
CA ALA A 116 -7.33 7.25 -3.60
C ALA A 116 -8.17 6.88 -2.37
N ARG A 117 -7.62 7.06 -1.17
CA ARG A 117 -8.35 6.80 0.08
C ARG A 117 -9.50 7.77 0.31
N GLN A 118 -9.31 9.06 0.07
CA GLN A 118 -10.36 10.07 0.22
C GLN A 118 -11.54 9.79 -0.73
N ASN A 119 -11.27 9.49 -1.98
CA ASN A 119 -12.30 9.15 -2.96
C ASN A 119 -13.05 7.86 -2.62
N ALA A 120 -12.39 6.85 -2.08
CA ALA A 120 -13.04 5.63 -1.63
C ALA A 120 -13.97 5.86 -0.42
N ILE A 121 -13.59 6.74 0.50
CA ILE A 121 -14.43 7.15 1.64
C ILE A 121 -15.64 7.94 1.15
N GLY A 122 -15.45 8.89 0.24
CA GLY A 122 -16.53 9.68 -0.37
C GLY A 122 -17.57 8.82 -1.10
N LYS A 123 -17.12 7.85 -1.92
CA LYS A 123 -18.00 6.89 -2.60
C LYS A 123 -18.83 6.06 -1.61
N LYS A 124 -18.25 5.60 -0.50
CA LYS A 124 -18.96 4.84 0.56
C LYS A 124 -20.01 5.70 1.28
N GLN A 125 -19.70 6.97 1.56
CA GLN A 125 -20.65 7.88 2.23
C GLN A 125 -21.83 8.22 1.34
N ASN A 126 -21.60 8.46 0.04
CA ASN A 126 -22.66 8.71 -0.93
C ASN A 126 -23.56 7.49 -1.14
N ALA A 127 -23.00 6.27 -1.23
CA ALA A 127 -23.76 5.04 -1.30
C ALA A 127 -24.66 4.83 -0.08
N LYS A 128 -24.16 5.12 1.14
CA LYS A 128 -24.97 5.07 2.37
C LYS A 128 -26.09 6.12 2.40
N LYS A 129 -25.88 7.32 1.84
CA LYS A 129 -26.92 8.36 1.75
C LYS A 129 -28.03 7.98 0.76
N ILE A 130 -27.68 7.35 -0.36
CA ILE A 130 -28.64 6.88 -1.36
C ILE A 130 -29.48 5.71 -0.82
N GLY A 131 -28.85 4.74 -0.14
CA GLY A 131 -29.55 3.62 0.50
C GLY A 131 -30.58 4.06 1.55
N LYS A 132 -30.22 5.04 2.41
CA LYS A 132 -31.17 5.60 3.40
C LYS A 132 -32.31 6.41 2.79
N LYS A 133 -32.17 6.99 1.60
CA LYS A 133 -33.27 7.67 0.88
C LYS A 133 -34.24 6.68 0.22
N GLY A 134 -33.79 5.47 -0.11
CA GLY A 134 -34.63 4.42 -0.68
C GLY A 134 -35.56 3.73 0.33
N GLU A 135 -35.19 3.71 1.61
CA GLU A 135 -36.03 3.11 2.66
C GLU A 135 -37.16 4.03 3.18
N THR A 136 -37.15 5.32 2.83
CA THR A 136 -38.17 6.29 3.29
C THR A 136 -39.33 6.53 2.28
N VAL A 137 -39.40 5.75 1.21
CA VAL A 137 -40.47 5.96 0.16
C VAL A 137 -41.46 4.79 0.06
N VAL A 138 -41.46 3.87 0.97
CA VAL A 138 -42.41 2.72 0.96
C VAL A 138 -43.23 2.65 2.23
N ASP A 139 -43.83 3.78 2.62
CA ASP A 139 -44.95 3.72 3.61
C ASP A 139 -45.87 4.95 3.54
N THR A 140 -46.55 5.10 2.41
CA THR A 140 -47.80 5.90 2.36
C THR A 140 -48.65 5.40 1.18
N GLY A 141 -49.55 4.48 1.43
CA GLY A 141 -50.53 4.13 0.42
C GLY A 141 -51.34 2.88 0.65
N ALA A 142 -51.97 2.73 1.81
CA ALA A 142 -53.10 1.82 1.95
C ALA A 142 -54.03 2.25 3.08
N ALA A 143 -54.82 3.30 2.83
CA ALA A 143 -56.08 3.50 3.58
C ALA A 143 -56.96 4.38 2.73
N LEU A 144 -57.83 3.74 1.94
CA LEU A 144 -59.16 4.29 1.57
C LEU A 144 -59.93 3.24 0.75
N CYS A 145 -61.04 2.82 1.29
CA CYS A 145 -62.19 2.02 0.85
C CYS A 145 -62.21 0.58 1.29
#